data_8ed746660889983119d40b48004a5233
#
_entry.id   8ed746660889983119d40b48004a5233
#
_cell.length_a   1.000
_cell.length_b   1.000
_cell.length_c   1.000
_cell.angle_alpha   90.00
_cell.angle_beta   90.00
_cell.angle_gamma   90.00
#
_symmetry.space_group_name_H-M   'P 1'
#
loop_
_entity.id
_entity.type
_entity.pdbx_description
1 polymer ?
#
loop_
_entity_poly.entity_id
_entity_poly.type
_entity_poly.pdbx_seq_one_letter_code
_entity_poly.pdbx_strand_id
1 'polypeptide(L)'
;MAFFLDIQFDFREYNFPMPIPFNDYATRVQEHLEHDWGIPIITRDIPDPLTGDLNGAEIDVDYAITPEQRLFLLAHLFGHTVQWNVNEVAFDLGRQYKPPVDEALFPEVLAYEGEAARYGLELLHRIGITDVDQWFSNYTAADQAYLLHFYRTGDKGDFSTFWKEGAALIEPKQIPSFKPKKRVFRMDGVVI
;
A
#
# COMPACT_ATOMS: atom_id res chain seq x y z
N MET A 1 50.64 -20.18 -30.33
CA MET A 1 49.75 -21.14 -29.66
C MET A 1 49.25 -20.45 -28.40
N ALA A 2 48.07 -19.83 -28.51
CA ALA A 2 47.49 -19.04 -27.43
C ALA A 2 46.46 -19.88 -26.69
N PHE A 3 46.68 -20.12 -25.41
CA PHE A 3 45.70 -20.76 -24.51
C PHE A 3 44.67 -19.74 -24.07
N PHE A 4 43.44 -19.87 -24.58
CA PHE A 4 42.28 -19.19 -23.98
C PHE A 4 41.83 -20.03 -22.79
N LEU A 5 41.96 -19.45 -21.58
CA LEU A 5 41.32 -19.96 -20.39
C LEU A 5 39.85 -19.52 -20.44
N ASP A 6 38.97 -20.49 -20.73
CA ASP A 6 37.52 -20.32 -20.54
C ASP A 6 37.23 -20.25 -19.03
N ILE A 7 37.15 -19.05 -18.47
CA ILE A 7 36.64 -18.86 -17.12
C ILE A 7 35.11 -18.85 -17.24
N GLN A 8 34.49 -20.01 -17.05
CA GLN A 8 33.04 -20.07 -16.80
C GLN A 8 32.79 -19.51 -15.42
N PHE A 9 32.28 -18.27 -15.34
CA PHE A 9 31.72 -17.72 -14.12
C PHE A 9 30.43 -18.47 -13.82
N ASP A 10 30.44 -19.31 -12.78
CA ASP A 10 29.24 -19.93 -12.23
C ASP A 10 28.52 -18.90 -11.34
N PHE A 11 27.49 -18.25 -11.87
CA PHE A 11 26.67 -17.25 -11.18
C PHE A 11 25.80 -17.83 -10.05
N ARG A 12 25.90 -19.11 -9.72
CA ARG A 12 25.06 -19.80 -8.73
C ARG A 12 25.52 -19.65 -7.27
N GLU A 13 26.69 -19.07 -7.01
CA GLU A 13 27.24 -18.98 -5.64
C GLU A 13 27.03 -17.62 -4.92
N TYR A 14 26.51 -16.62 -5.59
CA TYR A 14 26.19 -15.33 -4.92
C TYR A 14 24.68 -15.25 -4.74
N ASN A 15 24.23 -15.69 -3.56
CA ASN A 15 22.84 -15.57 -3.11
C ASN A 15 22.56 -14.12 -2.66
N PHE A 16 22.75 -13.15 -3.58
CA PHE A 16 22.22 -11.82 -3.36
C PHE A 16 20.70 -11.90 -3.49
N PRO A 17 19.94 -11.42 -2.50
CA PRO A 17 18.50 -11.33 -2.67
C PRO A 17 18.23 -10.53 -3.94
N MET A 18 17.49 -11.14 -4.87
CA MET A 18 17.09 -10.43 -6.08
C MET A 18 16.31 -9.18 -5.68
N PRO A 19 16.58 -8.02 -6.28
CA PRO A 19 15.82 -6.82 -5.98
C PRO A 19 14.34 -7.07 -6.29
N ILE A 20 13.46 -6.60 -5.42
CA ILE A 20 12.01 -6.73 -5.60
C ILE A 20 11.62 -6.06 -6.93
N PRO A 21 10.96 -6.77 -7.85
CA PRO A 21 10.56 -6.22 -9.14
C PRO A 21 9.27 -5.38 -9.01
N PHE A 22 9.36 -4.27 -8.31
CA PHE A 22 8.21 -3.44 -7.93
C PHE A 22 7.30 -3.08 -9.10
N ASN A 23 7.87 -2.73 -10.26
CA ASN A 23 7.07 -2.37 -11.43
C ASN A 23 6.23 -3.53 -11.95
N ASP A 24 6.81 -4.72 -12.02
CA ASP A 24 6.12 -5.92 -12.50
C ASP A 24 5.02 -6.33 -11.49
N TYR A 25 5.32 -6.24 -10.21
CA TYR A 25 4.35 -6.54 -9.15
C TYR A 25 3.20 -5.53 -9.13
N ALA A 26 3.49 -4.23 -9.26
CA ALA A 26 2.45 -3.21 -9.34
C ALA A 26 1.54 -3.40 -10.56
N THR A 27 2.12 -3.79 -11.71
CA THR A 27 1.35 -4.11 -12.92
C THR A 27 0.42 -5.31 -12.69
N ARG A 28 0.94 -6.39 -12.11
CA ARG A 28 0.13 -7.59 -11.80
C ARG A 28 -1.00 -7.28 -10.81
N VAL A 29 -0.74 -6.46 -9.79
CA VAL A 29 -1.77 -6.02 -8.84
C VAL A 29 -2.84 -5.23 -9.58
N GLN A 30 -2.46 -4.25 -10.39
CA GLN A 30 -3.40 -3.45 -11.17
C GLN A 30 -4.29 -4.32 -12.08
N GLU A 31 -3.68 -5.20 -12.88
CA GLU A 31 -4.41 -6.11 -13.76
C GLU A 31 -5.43 -6.97 -13.00
N HIS A 32 -5.04 -7.51 -11.85
CA HIS A 32 -5.93 -8.29 -11.00
C HIS A 32 -7.08 -7.46 -10.44
N LEU A 33 -6.81 -6.23 -9.98
CA LEU A 33 -7.85 -5.33 -9.48
C LEU A 33 -8.86 -4.97 -10.56
N GLU A 34 -8.39 -4.66 -11.76
CA GLU A 34 -9.25 -4.28 -12.88
C GLU A 34 -10.07 -5.46 -13.42
N HIS A 35 -9.45 -6.64 -13.62
CA HIS A 35 -10.11 -7.78 -14.25
C HIS A 35 -10.96 -8.62 -13.28
N ASP A 36 -10.42 -8.92 -12.09
CA ASP A 36 -11.07 -9.88 -11.20
C ASP A 36 -11.99 -9.20 -10.18
N TRP A 37 -11.66 -7.96 -9.79
CA TRP A 37 -12.48 -7.18 -8.86
C TRP A 37 -13.34 -6.11 -9.54
N GLY A 38 -13.03 -5.75 -10.79
CA GLY A 38 -13.73 -4.67 -11.50
C GLY A 38 -13.48 -3.30 -10.86
N ILE A 39 -12.29 -3.10 -10.27
CA ILE A 39 -11.85 -1.85 -9.63
C ILE A 39 -10.87 -1.14 -10.59
N PRO A 40 -11.31 -0.12 -11.34
CA PRO A 40 -10.41 0.65 -12.21
C PRO A 40 -9.32 1.36 -11.41
N ILE A 41 -8.12 1.40 -11.98
CA ILE A 41 -6.99 2.16 -11.45
C ILE A 41 -6.74 3.37 -12.36
N ILE A 42 -6.94 4.55 -11.82
CA ILE A 42 -6.81 5.81 -12.55
C ILE A 42 -5.51 6.50 -12.14
N THR A 43 -4.62 6.71 -13.10
CA THR A 43 -3.42 7.54 -12.88
C THR A 43 -3.76 8.98 -13.24
N ARG A 44 -3.59 9.89 -12.28
CA ARG A 44 -3.89 11.33 -12.44
C ARG A 44 -2.94 12.20 -11.62
N ASP A 45 -3.03 13.50 -11.81
CA ASP A 45 -2.43 14.51 -10.92
C ASP A 45 -3.29 14.61 -9.66
N ILE A 46 -2.74 14.19 -8.53
CA ILE A 46 -3.42 14.24 -7.24
C ILE A 46 -2.84 15.40 -6.44
N PRO A 47 -3.67 16.35 -5.97
CA PRO A 47 -3.16 17.51 -5.24
C PRO A 47 -2.40 17.11 -3.97
N ASP A 48 -1.23 17.71 -3.77
CA ASP A 48 -0.52 17.59 -2.49
C ASP A 48 -1.46 17.93 -1.30
N PRO A 49 -1.36 17.19 -0.24
CA PRO A 49 -0.36 16.20 0.18
C PRO A 49 -0.62 14.75 -0.25
N LEU A 50 -1.62 14.48 -1.04
CA LEU A 50 -2.08 13.13 -1.34
C LEU A 50 -1.25 12.50 -2.47
N THR A 51 -1.12 11.18 -2.45
CA THR A 51 -0.49 10.38 -3.51
C THR A 51 -1.42 9.30 -4.06
N GLY A 52 -2.56 9.11 -3.41
CA GLY A 52 -3.62 8.20 -3.82
C GLY A 52 -4.96 8.59 -3.23
N ASP A 53 -6.03 8.05 -3.79
CA ASP A 53 -7.41 8.25 -3.35
C ASP A 53 -8.27 7.04 -3.74
N LEU A 54 -9.44 6.90 -3.15
CA LEU A 54 -10.42 5.87 -3.49
C LEU A 54 -11.84 6.35 -3.25
N ASN A 55 -12.79 5.71 -3.95
CA ASN A 55 -14.20 5.97 -3.73
C ASN A 55 -15.02 4.70 -3.39
N GLY A 56 -14.34 3.61 -3.06
CA GLY A 56 -14.93 2.31 -2.75
C GLY A 56 -15.18 1.40 -3.97
N ALA A 57 -15.03 1.93 -5.19
CA ALA A 57 -15.16 1.17 -6.45
C ALA A 57 -14.08 1.55 -7.49
N GLU A 58 -13.24 2.50 -7.19
CA GLU A 58 -12.16 3.03 -8.04
C GLU A 58 -11.02 3.47 -7.15
N ILE A 59 -9.80 3.28 -7.58
CA ILE A 59 -8.57 3.72 -6.92
C ILE A 59 -7.84 4.68 -7.84
N ASP A 60 -7.48 5.83 -7.30
CA ASP A 60 -6.66 6.83 -7.97
C ASP A 60 -5.23 6.79 -7.43
N VAL A 61 -4.25 6.96 -8.30
CA VAL A 61 -2.83 7.04 -7.91
C VAL A 61 -2.16 8.20 -8.64
N ASP A 62 -1.27 8.90 -7.94
CA ASP A 62 -0.54 10.00 -8.54
C ASP A 62 0.44 9.52 -9.61
N TYR A 63 0.60 10.31 -10.68
CA TYR A 63 1.50 9.96 -11.78
C TYR A 63 2.99 10.07 -11.41
N ALA A 64 3.33 10.83 -10.37
CA ALA A 64 4.71 11.10 -9.97
C ALA A 64 5.30 10.06 -9.01
N ILE A 65 4.50 9.08 -8.56
CA ILE A 65 4.96 8.07 -7.60
C ILE A 65 5.93 7.05 -8.22
N THR A 66 6.85 6.55 -7.41
CA THR A 66 7.77 5.47 -7.80
C THR A 66 7.03 4.14 -7.96
N PRO A 67 7.59 3.15 -8.68
CA PRO A 67 7.03 1.80 -8.74
C PRO A 67 6.86 1.14 -7.36
N GLU A 68 7.76 1.39 -6.44
CA GLU A 68 7.67 0.92 -5.05
C GLU A 68 6.45 1.51 -4.33
N GLN A 69 6.30 2.84 -4.37
CA GLN A 69 5.13 3.52 -3.80
C GLN A 69 3.84 3.04 -4.46
N ARG A 70 3.85 2.83 -5.79
CA ARG A 70 2.69 2.33 -6.51
C ARG A 70 2.25 0.95 -6.03
N LEU A 71 3.19 0.02 -5.86
CA LEU A 71 2.87 -1.31 -5.35
C LEU A 71 2.23 -1.23 -3.96
N PHE A 72 2.84 -0.45 -3.05
CA PHE A 72 2.30 -0.26 -1.72
C PHE A 72 0.89 0.34 -1.75
N LEU A 73 0.72 1.47 -2.45
CA LEU A 73 -0.56 2.18 -2.53
C LEU A 73 -1.68 1.31 -3.11
N LEU A 74 -1.43 0.58 -4.20
CA LEU A 74 -2.45 -0.28 -4.79
C LEU A 74 -2.93 -1.36 -3.82
N ALA A 75 -2.02 -2.01 -3.10
CA ALA A 75 -2.37 -3.02 -2.11
C ALA A 75 -3.10 -2.40 -0.90
N HIS A 76 -2.61 -1.28 -0.39
CA HIS A 76 -3.14 -0.60 0.78
C HIS A 76 -4.54 0.01 0.50
N LEU A 77 -4.69 0.75 -0.60
CA LEU A 77 -5.98 1.33 -1.00
C LEU A 77 -7.02 0.26 -1.37
N PHE A 78 -6.58 -0.88 -1.91
CA PHE A 78 -7.47 -2.03 -2.02
C PHE A 78 -7.97 -2.50 -0.65
N GLY A 79 -7.10 -2.54 0.36
CA GLY A 79 -7.49 -2.87 1.73
C GLY A 79 -8.59 -1.93 2.26
N HIS A 80 -8.44 -0.64 2.06
CA HIS A 80 -9.50 0.34 2.39
C HIS A 80 -10.75 0.15 1.52
N THR A 81 -10.59 -0.21 0.25
CA THR A 81 -11.74 -0.54 -0.61
C THR A 81 -12.54 -1.73 -0.04
N VAL A 82 -11.86 -2.77 0.46
CA VAL A 82 -12.51 -3.87 1.18
C VAL A 82 -13.27 -3.35 2.39
N GLN A 83 -12.59 -2.63 3.28
CA GLN A 83 -13.18 -2.08 4.51
C GLN A 83 -14.44 -1.26 4.22
N TRP A 84 -14.38 -0.34 3.26
CA TRP A 84 -15.50 0.55 2.93
C TRP A 84 -16.71 -0.18 2.34
N ASN A 85 -16.49 -1.34 1.73
CA ASN A 85 -17.57 -2.14 1.16
C ASN A 85 -18.20 -3.11 2.14
N VAL A 86 -17.49 -3.51 3.21
CA VAL A 86 -17.97 -4.53 4.16
C VAL A 86 -18.31 -3.98 5.54
N ASN A 87 -17.87 -2.75 5.87
CA ASN A 87 -18.02 -2.17 7.21
C ASN A 87 -18.32 -0.67 7.14
N GLU A 88 -19.55 -0.30 7.48
CA GLU A 88 -19.98 1.11 7.49
C GLU A 88 -19.20 1.95 8.52
N VAL A 89 -18.80 1.38 9.66
CA VAL A 89 -17.99 2.10 10.66
C VAL A 89 -16.62 2.43 10.08
N ALA A 90 -15.98 1.49 9.38
CA ALA A 90 -14.69 1.74 8.72
C ALA A 90 -14.82 2.82 7.61
N PHE A 91 -15.91 2.82 6.86
CA PHE A 91 -16.19 3.86 5.89
C PHE A 91 -16.35 5.23 6.55
N ASP A 92 -17.03 5.30 7.68
CA ASP A 92 -17.20 6.55 8.42
C ASP A 92 -15.87 7.03 9.03
N LEU A 93 -15.03 6.12 9.52
CA LEU A 93 -13.70 6.43 10.03
C LEU A 93 -12.81 7.08 8.95
N GLY A 94 -12.74 6.47 7.77
CA GLY A 94 -11.93 6.98 6.65
C GLY A 94 -12.29 8.40 6.18
N ARG A 95 -13.43 8.97 6.63
CA ARG A 95 -13.91 10.30 6.25
C ARG A 95 -13.76 11.37 7.34
N GLN A 96 -13.44 10.97 8.56
CA GLN A 96 -13.60 11.90 9.71
C GLN A 96 -12.32 12.64 10.08
N TYR A 97 -11.16 12.06 9.81
CA TYR A 97 -9.93 12.59 10.37
C TYR A 97 -9.37 13.75 9.54
N LYS A 98 -9.27 14.91 10.18
CA LYS A 98 -8.61 16.10 9.63
C LYS A 98 -7.55 16.58 10.62
N PRO A 99 -6.33 16.87 10.17
CA PRO A 99 -5.29 17.37 11.06
C PRO A 99 -5.67 18.74 11.69
N PRO A 100 -5.31 18.99 12.95
CA PRO A 100 -4.76 18.02 13.91
C PRO A 100 -5.84 17.10 14.48
N VAL A 101 -5.51 15.84 14.69
CA VAL A 101 -6.38 14.82 15.28
C VAL A 101 -6.03 14.63 16.75
N ASP A 102 -7.03 14.42 17.60
CA ASP A 102 -6.82 14.09 19.02
C ASP A 102 -6.02 12.77 19.14
N GLU A 103 -4.91 12.80 19.85
CA GLU A 103 -4.05 11.62 20.04
C GLU A 103 -4.78 10.44 20.73
N ALA A 104 -5.87 10.70 21.46
CA ALA A 104 -6.70 9.65 22.01
C ALA A 104 -7.32 8.73 20.94
N LEU A 105 -7.44 9.23 19.69
CA LEU A 105 -7.96 8.47 18.54
C LEU A 105 -6.89 7.69 17.77
N PHE A 106 -5.60 7.90 18.04
CA PHE A 106 -4.51 7.22 17.33
C PHE A 106 -4.57 5.69 17.39
N PRO A 107 -4.95 5.03 18.49
CA PRO A 107 -5.13 3.59 18.49
C PRO A 107 -6.20 3.11 17.50
N GLU A 108 -7.28 3.88 17.31
CA GLU A 108 -8.34 3.56 16.36
C GLU A 108 -7.87 3.75 14.92
N VAL A 109 -7.15 4.83 14.64
CA VAL A 109 -6.50 5.08 13.33
C VAL A 109 -5.56 3.93 12.99
N LEU A 110 -4.64 3.57 13.89
CA LEU A 110 -3.69 2.47 13.65
C LEU A 110 -4.38 1.12 13.44
N ALA A 111 -5.47 0.86 14.13
CA ALA A 111 -6.26 -0.36 13.92
C ALA A 111 -6.91 -0.38 12.53
N TYR A 112 -7.43 0.75 12.08
CA TYR A 112 -8.03 0.93 10.76
C TYR A 112 -7.00 0.74 9.64
N GLU A 113 -5.87 1.43 9.71
CA GLU A 113 -4.77 1.34 8.75
C GLU A 113 -4.14 -0.07 8.74
N GLY A 114 -3.91 -0.65 9.92
CA GLY A 114 -3.37 -2.00 10.06
C GLY A 114 -4.29 -3.07 9.46
N GLU A 115 -5.62 -2.90 9.57
CA GLU A 115 -6.56 -3.83 8.93
C GLU A 115 -6.52 -3.70 7.40
N ALA A 116 -6.42 -2.49 6.85
CA ALA A 116 -6.26 -2.28 5.42
C ALA A 116 -4.98 -2.93 4.89
N ALA A 117 -3.86 -2.74 5.58
CA ALA A 117 -2.60 -3.39 5.23
C ALA A 117 -2.71 -4.94 5.23
N ARG A 118 -3.42 -5.53 6.19
CA ARG A 118 -3.64 -6.99 6.22
C ARG A 118 -4.46 -7.51 5.03
N TYR A 119 -5.45 -6.75 4.56
CA TYR A 119 -6.17 -7.09 3.33
C TYR A 119 -5.30 -6.89 2.08
N GLY A 120 -4.46 -5.85 2.07
CA GLY A 120 -3.50 -5.61 1.00
C GLY A 120 -2.48 -6.74 0.87
N LEU A 121 -1.93 -7.22 1.99
CA LEU A 121 -1.00 -8.36 1.98
C LEU A 121 -1.69 -9.65 1.49
N GLU A 122 -2.93 -9.90 1.92
CA GLU A 122 -3.71 -11.04 1.41
C GLU A 122 -3.94 -10.96 -0.11
N LEU A 123 -4.17 -9.76 -0.67
CA LEU A 123 -4.25 -9.55 -2.11
C LEU A 123 -2.97 -9.98 -2.80
N LEU A 124 -1.80 -9.54 -2.30
CA LEU A 124 -0.49 -9.91 -2.85
C LEU A 124 -0.31 -11.42 -2.84
N HIS A 125 -0.61 -12.08 -1.72
CA HIS A 125 -0.50 -13.53 -1.61
C HIS A 125 -1.42 -14.27 -2.60
N ARG A 126 -2.65 -13.80 -2.80
CA ARG A 126 -3.60 -14.42 -3.75
C ARG A 126 -3.10 -14.43 -5.19
N ILE A 127 -2.32 -13.44 -5.57
CA ILE A 127 -1.73 -13.36 -6.91
C ILE A 127 -0.30 -13.94 -6.96
N GLY A 128 0.13 -14.64 -5.90
CA GLY A 128 1.42 -15.33 -5.83
C GLY A 128 2.62 -14.40 -5.63
N ILE A 129 2.43 -13.23 -5.03
CA ILE A 129 3.50 -12.34 -4.58
C ILE A 129 3.66 -12.55 -3.08
N THR A 130 4.64 -13.39 -2.67
CA THR A 130 4.83 -13.83 -1.28
C THR A 130 6.24 -13.54 -0.75
N ASP A 131 7.08 -12.93 -1.57
CA ASP A 131 8.48 -12.61 -1.27
C ASP A 131 8.67 -11.15 -0.78
N VAL A 132 7.56 -10.45 -0.54
CA VAL A 132 7.56 -9.03 -0.14
C VAL A 132 7.05 -8.78 1.28
N ASP A 133 6.76 -9.81 2.05
CA ASP A 133 6.12 -9.70 3.37
C ASP A 133 6.88 -8.77 4.33
N GLN A 134 8.22 -8.91 4.38
CA GLN A 134 9.03 -8.05 5.24
C GLN A 134 9.06 -6.60 4.73
N TRP A 135 9.21 -6.42 3.41
CA TRP A 135 9.17 -5.09 2.81
C TRP A 135 7.82 -4.42 3.06
N PHE A 136 6.72 -5.13 2.81
CA PHE A 136 5.37 -4.60 3.01
C PHE A 136 5.09 -4.25 4.48
N SER A 137 5.60 -5.07 5.41
CA SER A 137 5.50 -4.81 6.85
C SER A 137 6.32 -3.58 7.26
N ASN A 138 7.54 -3.43 6.74
CA ASN A 138 8.38 -2.26 6.99
C ASN A 138 7.72 -0.99 6.44
N TYR A 139 7.18 -1.06 5.22
CA TYR A 139 6.51 0.07 4.58
C TYR A 139 5.27 0.48 5.37
N THR A 140 4.42 -0.47 5.75
CA THR A 140 3.23 -0.20 6.57
C THR A 140 3.59 0.45 7.91
N ALA A 141 4.63 -0.02 8.57
CA ALA A 141 5.07 0.57 9.84
C ALA A 141 5.58 2.01 9.66
N ALA A 142 6.30 2.28 8.57
CA ALA A 142 6.76 3.62 8.22
C ALA A 142 5.59 4.55 7.89
N ASP A 143 4.64 4.06 7.10
CA ASP A 143 3.44 4.78 6.68
C ASP A 143 2.56 5.15 7.89
N GLN A 144 2.31 4.22 8.79
CA GLN A 144 1.57 4.49 10.03
C GLN A 144 2.28 5.54 10.90
N ALA A 145 3.60 5.48 11.03
CA ALA A 145 4.37 6.46 11.79
C ALA A 145 4.31 7.86 11.14
N TYR A 146 4.43 7.90 9.81
CA TYR A 146 4.28 9.12 9.00
C TYR A 146 2.88 9.71 9.13
N LEU A 147 1.83 8.89 9.03
CA LEU A 147 0.45 9.30 9.16
C LEU A 147 0.14 9.89 10.54
N LEU A 148 0.62 9.26 11.62
CA LEU A 148 0.48 9.80 12.97
C LEU A 148 1.21 11.13 13.14
N HIS A 149 2.39 11.30 12.51
CA HIS A 149 3.10 12.58 12.49
C HIS A 149 2.24 13.65 11.81
N PHE A 150 1.72 13.34 10.62
CA PHE A 150 0.86 14.24 9.86
C PHE A 150 -0.41 14.61 10.65
N TYR A 151 -1.08 13.65 11.26
CA TYR A 151 -2.27 13.91 12.07
C TYR A 151 -2.01 14.74 13.32
N ARG A 152 -0.79 14.62 13.87
CA ARG A 152 -0.39 15.43 15.03
C ARG A 152 -0.04 16.87 14.66
N THR A 153 0.66 17.06 13.55
CA THR A 153 1.30 18.34 13.22
C THR A 153 0.61 19.11 12.10
N GLY A 154 -0.09 18.42 11.20
CA GLY A 154 -0.56 18.97 9.93
C GLY A 154 0.52 19.10 8.86
N ASP A 155 1.78 18.75 9.19
CA ASP A 155 2.92 18.86 8.28
C ASP A 155 3.33 17.49 7.72
N LYS A 156 3.68 17.45 6.43
CA LYS A 156 4.37 16.33 5.82
C LYS A 156 5.82 16.30 6.31
N GLY A 157 6.18 15.24 7.01
CA GLY A 157 7.59 14.94 7.26
C GLY A 157 8.27 14.35 6.02
N ASP A 158 9.58 14.19 6.09
CA ASP A 158 10.30 13.35 5.13
C ASP A 158 10.01 11.87 5.44
N PHE A 159 9.31 11.18 4.55
CA PHE A 159 8.91 9.78 4.72
C PHE A 159 10.10 8.86 5.06
N SER A 160 11.27 9.13 4.48
CA SER A 160 12.47 8.32 4.72
C SER A 160 12.90 8.29 6.19
N THR A 161 12.55 9.31 6.98
CA THR A 161 12.88 9.39 8.41
C THR A 161 12.06 8.44 9.28
N PHE A 162 10.92 7.95 8.76
CA PHE A 162 10.05 6.99 9.44
C PHE A 162 10.40 5.54 9.09
N TRP A 163 11.19 5.33 8.03
CA TRP A 163 11.59 4.00 7.59
C TRP A 163 12.46 3.29 8.62
N LYS A 164 12.09 2.05 8.95
CA LYS A 164 12.86 1.15 9.82
C LYS A 164 12.77 -0.27 9.30
N GLU A 165 13.93 -0.93 9.23
CA GLU A 165 13.98 -2.35 8.91
C GLU A 165 13.57 -3.21 10.10
N GLY A 166 13.03 -4.40 9.80
CA GLY A 166 12.71 -5.40 10.81
C GLY A 166 11.42 -5.13 11.59
N ALA A 167 10.45 -4.44 10.97
CA ALA A 167 9.10 -4.36 11.52
C ALA A 167 8.51 -5.75 11.74
N ALA A 168 7.63 -5.89 12.72
CA ALA A 168 6.90 -7.12 12.95
C ALA A 168 6.10 -7.50 11.69
N LEU A 169 6.18 -8.77 11.27
CA LEU A 169 5.47 -9.23 10.10
C LEU A 169 3.95 -9.08 10.29
N ILE A 170 3.32 -8.55 9.26
CA ILE A 170 1.86 -8.43 9.19
C ILE A 170 1.29 -9.81 8.83
N GLU A 171 0.28 -10.25 9.58
CA GLU A 171 -0.49 -11.43 9.26
C GLU A 171 -1.59 -11.07 8.24
N PRO A 172 -1.64 -11.72 7.06
CA PRO A 172 -2.66 -11.45 6.08
C PRO A 172 -4.07 -11.73 6.64
N LYS A 173 -5.05 -10.97 6.20
CA LYS A 173 -6.44 -11.15 6.61
C LYS A 173 -7.28 -11.59 5.42
N GLN A 174 -8.01 -12.69 5.56
CA GLN A 174 -8.88 -13.20 4.51
C GLN A 174 -9.85 -12.12 4.00
N ILE A 175 -9.81 -11.86 2.70
CA ILE A 175 -10.70 -10.91 2.04
C ILE A 175 -12.10 -11.50 1.98
N PRO A 176 -13.10 -10.85 2.60
CA PRO A 176 -14.48 -11.31 2.50
C PRO A 176 -15.01 -11.11 1.07
N SER A 177 -16.08 -11.81 0.73
CA SER A 177 -16.77 -11.56 -0.53
C SER A 177 -17.47 -10.20 -0.47
N PHE A 178 -17.19 -9.34 -1.44
CA PHE A 178 -17.89 -8.07 -1.61
C PHE A 178 -18.03 -7.72 -3.09
N LYS A 179 -18.86 -6.75 -3.37
CA LYS A 179 -18.97 -6.14 -4.70
C LYS A 179 -18.60 -4.66 -4.56
N PRO A 180 -17.60 -4.17 -5.30
CA PRO A 180 -17.20 -2.78 -5.26
C PRO A 180 -18.39 -1.85 -5.50
N LYS A 181 -18.55 -0.88 -4.62
CA LYS A 181 -19.66 0.05 -4.63
C LYS A 181 -19.16 1.46 -4.45
N LYS A 182 -19.47 2.33 -5.40
CA LYS A 182 -19.12 3.75 -5.31
C LYS A 182 -19.79 4.37 -4.10
N ARG A 183 -18.99 5.01 -3.26
CA ARG A 183 -19.40 5.78 -2.10
C ARG A 183 -19.35 7.27 -2.42
N VAL A 184 -20.21 8.07 -1.80
CA VAL A 184 -20.09 9.52 -1.88
C VAL A 184 -18.93 9.93 -0.97
N PHE A 185 -17.86 10.37 -1.59
CA PHE A 185 -16.65 10.79 -0.92
C PHE A 185 -16.51 12.33 -1.02
N ARG A 186 -16.03 12.96 0.04
CA ARG A 186 -15.61 14.36 -0.01
C ARG A 186 -14.10 14.40 -0.12
N MET A 187 -13.59 14.97 -1.19
CA MET A 187 -12.14 15.11 -1.46
C MET A 187 -11.37 15.98 -0.45
N ASP A 188 -12.00 16.38 0.63
CA ASP A 188 -11.41 17.10 1.74
C ASP A 188 -11.04 16.16 2.92
N GLY A 189 -11.13 14.85 2.72
CA GLY A 189 -10.66 13.83 3.64
C GLY A 189 -9.19 13.49 3.38
N VAL A 190 -8.46 13.21 4.45
CA VAL A 190 -7.08 12.75 4.34
C VAL A 190 -7.10 11.31 3.82
N VAL A 191 -6.49 11.13 2.65
CA VAL A 191 -6.00 9.83 2.21
C VAL A 191 -4.49 9.95 2.11
N ILE A 192 -3.80 8.99 2.56
CA ILE A 192 -2.35 8.88 2.79
C ILE A 192 -1.54 9.18 1.55
#